data_c266509da2004aa7bd8a46daa3dd1571
#
_entry.id   c266509da2004aa7bd8a46daa3dd1571
#
_cell.length_a   1.000
_cell.length_b   1.000
_cell.length_c   1.000
_cell.angle_alpha   90.00
_cell.angle_beta   90.00
_cell.angle_gamma   90.00
#
_symmetry.space_group_name_H-M   'P 1'
#
loop_
_entity.id
_entity.type
_entity.pdbx_description
1 polymer ?
#
loop_
_entity_poly.entity_id
_entity_poly.type
_entity_poly.pdbx_seq_one_letter_code
_entity_poly.pdbx_strand_id
1 'polypeptide(L)'
;GSELDLKIKLAPLNPCPDEIAKLEATGLVLKRINSTVAFKANKDMGTLIGVAFFWGWHAAVDVPEDVVYSMLVALEKVAKDYAGVAREFKQIAGDFAGFQLEGVKSMMAYGVPVHPGLAKFLKEKGVWNPEWDKYIAKELIPKLVKPGS
;
A
#
# COMPACT_ATOMS: atom_id res chain seq x y z
N GLY A 1 18.93 7.17 -3.06
CA GLY A 1 18.82 7.97 -1.82
C GLY A 1 20.01 7.83 -0.89
N SER A 2 20.50 6.61 -0.65
CA SER A 2 21.54 6.36 0.37
C SER A 2 22.92 6.94 0.05
N GLU A 3 23.30 7.02 -1.22
CA GLU A 3 24.59 7.64 -1.60
C GLU A 3 24.60 9.15 -1.43
N LEU A 4 23.49 9.81 -1.75
CA LEU A 4 23.35 11.26 -1.55
C LEU A 4 23.38 11.61 -0.06
N ASP A 5 22.71 10.82 0.76
CA ASP A 5 22.69 10.96 2.22
C ASP A 5 24.09 10.98 2.84
N LEU A 6 25.01 10.20 2.28
CA LEU A 6 26.39 10.11 2.79
C LEU A 6 27.30 11.26 2.28
N LYS A 7 26.93 11.95 1.22
CA LYS A 7 27.80 12.91 0.54
C LYS A 7 27.45 14.36 0.82
N ILE A 8 26.19 14.66 1.11
CA ILE A 8 25.73 16.04 1.28
C ILE A 8 24.79 16.18 2.48
N LYS A 9 24.72 17.39 3.01
CA LYS A 9 23.71 17.75 4.01
C LYS A 9 22.37 17.93 3.29
N LEU A 10 21.37 17.14 3.72
CA LEU A 10 20.01 17.21 3.19
C LEU A 10 19.14 18.10 4.10
N ALA A 11 18.14 18.75 3.52
CA ALA A 11 17.08 19.43 4.24
C ALA A 11 15.72 18.97 3.69
N PRO A 12 14.74 18.67 4.54
CA PRO A 12 13.42 18.29 4.08
C PRO A 12 12.65 19.51 3.56
N LEU A 13 11.95 19.31 2.45
CA LEU A 13 10.94 20.25 1.97
C LEU A 13 9.57 19.68 2.32
N ASN A 14 9.17 19.87 3.57
CA ASN A 14 7.85 19.44 4.01
C ASN A 14 6.80 20.47 3.56
N PRO A 15 5.61 20.04 3.09
CA PRO A 15 4.50 20.94 2.84
C PRO A 15 4.03 21.59 4.15
N CYS A 16 3.56 22.83 4.05
CA CYS A 16 2.94 23.51 5.19
C CYS A 16 1.56 22.92 5.52
N PRO A 17 0.98 23.21 6.70
CA PRO A 17 -0.31 22.64 7.11
C PRO A 17 -1.44 22.80 6.09
N ASP A 18 -1.54 23.97 5.46
CA ASP A 18 -2.57 24.24 4.45
C ASP A 18 -2.35 23.44 3.16
N GLU A 19 -1.11 23.21 2.79
CA GLU A 19 -0.75 22.35 1.65
C GLU A 19 -1.02 20.90 1.96
N ILE A 20 -0.75 20.44 3.19
CA ILE A 20 -1.08 19.10 3.66
C ILE A 20 -2.58 18.85 3.48
N ALA A 21 -3.43 19.75 3.99
CA ALA A 21 -4.88 19.63 3.87
C ALA A 21 -5.35 19.57 2.41
N LYS A 22 -4.75 20.38 1.54
CA LYS A 22 -5.05 20.35 0.10
C LYS A 22 -4.63 19.04 -0.56
N LEU A 23 -3.45 18.51 -0.21
CA LEU A 23 -2.96 17.25 -0.74
C LEU A 23 -3.84 16.07 -0.27
N GLU A 24 -4.20 16.04 1.00
CA GLU A 24 -5.10 15.01 1.55
C GLU A 24 -6.50 15.08 0.92
N ALA A 25 -7.00 16.28 0.61
CA ALA A 25 -8.27 16.46 -0.08
C ALA A 25 -8.29 15.91 -1.51
N THR A 26 -7.12 15.73 -2.14
CA THR A 26 -7.02 15.04 -3.44
C THR A 26 -7.04 13.51 -3.32
N GLY A 27 -7.12 12.97 -2.10
CA GLY A 27 -7.06 11.53 -1.84
C GLY A 27 -5.64 11.00 -1.60
N LEU A 28 -4.62 11.85 -1.63
CA LEU A 28 -3.26 11.42 -1.34
C LEU A 28 -3.10 11.01 0.14
N VAL A 29 -2.53 9.85 0.37
CA VAL A 29 -2.18 9.38 1.71
C VAL A 29 -0.81 9.91 2.08
N LEU A 30 -0.76 10.81 3.05
CA LEU A 30 0.48 11.35 3.58
C LEU A 30 0.96 10.56 4.80
N LYS A 31 2.23 10.23 4.84
CA LYS A 31 2.88 9.57 5.99
C LYS A 31 3.97 10.47 6.57
N ARG A 32 4.01 10.52 7.90
CA ARG A 32 5.08 11.17 8.65
C ARG A 32 6.12 10.13 9.04
N ILE A 33 7.36 10.36 8.63
CA ILE A 33 8.47 9.45 8.85
C ILE A 33 9.57 10.22 9.58
N ASN A 34 10.10 9.64 10.65
CA ASN A 34 11.27 10.24 11.30
C ASN A 34 12.50 10.07 10.39
N SER A 35 13.29 11.13 10.26
CA SER A 35 14.50 11.12 9.40
C SER A 35 15.49 10.02 9.78
N THR A 36 15.55 9.61 11.04
CA THR A 36 16.40 8.50 11.51
C THR A 36 16.07 7.16 10.84
N VAL A 37 14.82 6.99 10.37
CA VAL A 37 14.40 5.78 9.66
C VAL A 37 14.81 5.83 8.19
N ALA A 38 14.72 7.02 7.59
CA ALA A 38 14.95 7.21 6.16
C ALA A 38 16.45 7.38 5.81
N PHE A 39 17.21 8.01 6.69
CA PHE A 39 18.59 8.43 6.42
C PHE A 39 19.57 7.93 7.49
N LYS A 40 20.81 7.67 7.07
CA LYS A 40 21.87 7.22 7.97
C LYS A 40 22.72 8.39 8.48
N ALA A 41 23.03 9.34 7.62
CA ALA A 41 23.89 10.49 7.93
C ALA A 41 23.07 11.74 8.31
N ASN A 42 21.95 11.98 7.66
CA ASN A 42 21.08 13.15 7.93
C ASN A 42 19.91 12.78 8.86
N LYS A 43 20.24 12.29 10.07
CA LYS A 43 19.24 11.80 11.05
C LYS A 43 18.46 12.89 11.77
N ASP A 44 19.00 14.09 11.81
CA ASP A 44 18.55 15.24 12.60
C ASP A 44 17.60 16.18 11.84
N MET A 45 17.14 15.77 10.68
CA MET A 45 16.18 16.54 9.90
C MET A 45 14.75 16.54 10.47
N GLY A 46 14.51 15.80 11.55
CA GLY A 46 13.18 15.72 12.18
C GLY A 46 12.20 14.83 11.39
N THR A 47 10.97 15.31 11.28
CA THR A 47 9.91 14.58 10.58
C THR A 47 9.88 14.93 9.10
N LEU A 48 9.82 13.90 8.28
CA LEU A 48 9.61 14.00 6.83
C LEU A 48 8.15 13.69 6.53
N ILE A 49 7.55 14.46 5.64
CA ILE A 49 6.22 14.19 5.12
C ILE A 49 6.36 13.73 3.67
N GLY A 50 5.90 12.53 3.40
CA GLY A 50 5.95 11.93 2.06
C GLY A 50 4.61 11.35 1.65
N VAL A 51 4.40 11.25 0.35
CA VAL A 51 3.25 10.55 -0.21
C VAL A 51 3.50 9.06 -0.06
N ALA A 52 2.59 8.37 0.63
CA ALA A 52 2.61 6.92 0.67
C ALA A 52 2.04 6.37 -0.63
N PHE A 53 2.70 5.40 -1.19
CA PHE A 53 2.17 4.60 -2.29
C PHE A 53 2.43 3.13 -2.00
N PHE A 54 1.54 2.31 -2.50
CA PHE A 54 1.62 0.87 -2.28
C PHE A 54 2.02 0.20 -3.58
N TRP A 55 3.07 -0.60 -3.50
CA TRP A 55 3.39 -1.54 -4.55
C TRP A 55 2.56 -2.78 -4.33
N GLY A 56 1.87 -3.20 -5.36
CA GLY A 56 1.04 -4.39 -5.27
C GLY A 56 0.83 -5.02 -6.64
N TRP A 57 0.41 -6.25 -6.62
CA TRP A 57 -0.07 -6.91 -7.81
C TRP A 57 -1.56 -6.67 -7.96
N HIS A 58 -1.97 -6.35 -9.15
CA HIS A 58 -3.37 -6.24 -9.51
C HIS A 58 -3.81 -7.58 -10.10
N ALA A 59 -4.82 -8.18 -9.51
CA ALA A 59 -5.48 -9.33 -10.11
C ALA A 59 -6.62 -8.81 -10.99
N ALA A 60 -6.74 -9.33 -12.21
CA ALA A 60 -7.90 -9.08 -13.03
C ALA A 60 -9.16 -9.67 -12.35
N VAL A 61 -10.31 -9.06 -12.58
CA VAL A 61 -11.57 -9.44 -11.89
C VAL A 61 -12.04 -10.83 -12.31
N ASP A 62 -11.60 -11.32 -13.47
CA ASP A 62 -11.87 -12.66 -13.98
C ASP A 62 -10.97 -13.75 -13.36
N VAL A 63 -9.97 -13.39 -12.57
CA VAL A 63 -9.22 -14.37 -11.79
C VAL A 63 -10.11 -14.93 -10.69
N PRO A 64 -10.27 -16.27 -10.57
CA PRO A 64 -11.13 -16.86 -9.55
C PRO A 64 -10.75 -16.44 -8.11
N GLU A 65 -11.77 -16.33 -7.25
CA GLU A 65 -11.59 -15.94 -5.85
C GLU A 65 -10.58 -16.81 -5.12
N ASP A 66 -10.69 -18.12 -5.30
CA ASP A 66 -9.85 -19.13 -4.64
C ASP A 66 -8.38 -19.07 -5.10
N VAL A 67 -8.14 -18.67 -6.34
CA VAL A 67 -6.78 -18.47 -6.87
C VAL A 67 -6.10 -17.31 -6.17
N VAL A 68 -6.75 -16.14 -6.11
CA VAL A 68 -6.20 -14.95 -5.44
C VAL A 68 -6.06 -15.21 -3.94
N TYR A 69 -7.05 -15.83 -3.32
CA TYR A 69 -6.97 -16.21 -1.91
C TYR A 69 -5.77 -17.15 -1.64
N SER A 70 -5.62 -18.22 -2.43
CA SER A 70 -4.52 -19.17 -2.27
C SER A 70 -3.15 -18.53 -2.49
N MET A 71 -3.05 -17.60 -3.45
CA MET A 71 -1.85 -16.82 -3.66
C MET A 71 -1.48 -15.99 -2.42
N LEU A 72 -2.44 -15.31 -1.81
CA LEU A 72 -2.21 -14.51 -0.60
C LEU A 72 -1.77 -15.37 0.58
N VAL A 73 -2.39 -16.54 0.77
CA VAL A 73 -1.99 -17.49 1.79
C VAL A 73 -0.56 -18.01 1.56
N ALA A 74 -0.19 -18.29 0.32
CA ALA A 74 1.16 -18.72 -0.02
C ALA A 74 2.19 -17.61 0.21
N LEU A 75 1.88 -16.38 -0.18
CA LEU A 75 2.73 -15.21 0.03
C LEU A 75 2.95 -14.91 1.51
N GLU A 76 1.88 -15.02 2.33
CA GLU A 76 2.01 -14.82 3.78
C GLU A 76 2.97 -15.82 4.42
N LYS A 77 2.93 -17.11 4.00
CA LYS A 77 3.83 -18.14 4.53
C LYS A 77 5.31 -17.82 4.33
N VAL A 78 5.62 -17.19 3.20
CA VAL A 78 7.01 -16.84 2.84
C VAL A 78 7.32 -15.36 3.08
N ALA A 79 6.41 -14.60 3.69
CA ALA A 79 6.56 -13.17 3.88
C ALA A 79 7.83 -12.80 4.66
N LYS A 80 8.24 -13.62 5.63
CA LYS A 80 9.46 -13.40 6.43
C LYS A 80 10.73 -13.49 5.58
N ASP A 81 10.72 -14.31 4.54
CA ASP A 81 11.87 -14.49 3.67
C ASP A 81 12.10 -13.26 2.77
N TYR A 82 11.03 -12.53 2.45
CA TYR A 82 11.13 -11.28 1.69
C TYR A 82 11.94 -10.20 2.40
N ALA A 83 11.97 -10.18 3.73
CA ALA A 83 12.77 -9.22 4.48
C ALA A 83 14.27 -9.33 4.19
N GLY A 84 14.73 -10.50 3.76
CA GLY A 84 16.11 -10.74 3.34
C GLY A 84 16.41 -10.30 1.90
N VAL A 85 15.38 -10.16 1.06
CA VAL A 85 15.53 -9.81 -0.36
C VAL A 85 15.70 -8.30 -0.54
N ALA A 86 14.87 -7.50 0.12
CA ALA A 86 14.95 -6.04 0.05
C ALA A 86 14.43 -5.42 1.36
N ARG A 87 15.01 -4.26 1.71
CA ARG A 87 14.68 -3.54 2.94
C ARG A 87 13.20 -3.17 3.03
N GLU A 88 12.62 -2.81 1.89
CA GLU A 88 11.23 -2.39 1.74
C GLU A 88 10.25 -3.49 2.14
N PHE A 89 10.64 -4.75 1.92
CA PHE A 89 9.81 -5.91 2.24
C PHE A 89 9.73 -6.25 3.73
N LYS A 90 10.48 -5.56 4.59
CA LYS A 90 10.34 -5.71 6.05
C LYS A 90 8.94 -5.38 6.56
N GLN A 91 8.23 -4.47 5.90
CA GLN A 91 6.85 -4.12 6.24
C GLN A 91 5.91 -5.30 5.99
N ILE A 92 6.11 -6.02 4.88
CA ILE A 92 5.33 -7.21 4.53
C ILE A 92 5.62 -8.35 5.50
N ALA A 93 6.88 -8.53 5.87
CA ALA A 93 7.32 -9.59 6.78
C ALA A 93 6.82 -9.42 8.22
N GLY A 94 6.61 -8.18 8.65
CA GLY A 94 6.16 -7.85 10.01
C GLY A 94 4.67 -8.08 10.23
N ASP A 95 3.85 -7.63 9.28
CA ASP A 95 2.39 -7.75 9.31
C ASP A 95 1.86 -7.79 7.87
N PHE A 96 1.76 -9.01 7.33
CA PHE A 96 1.33 -9.21 5.94
C PHE A 96 -0.14 -8.77 5.74
N ALA A 97 -1.02 -9.14 6.64
CA ALA A 97 -2.45 -8.80 6.54
C ALA A 97 -2.70 -7.30 6.70
N GLY A 98 -2.04 -6.67 7.68
CA GLY A 98 -2.13 -5.22 7.88
C GLY A 98 -1.58 -4.43 6.71
N PHE A 99 -0.49 -4.90 6.08
CA PHE A 99 0.04 -4.29 4.87
C PHE A 99 -0.96 -4.35 3.71
N GLN A 100 -1.60 -5.52 3.48
CA GLN A 100 -2.66 -5.66 2.47
C GLN A 100 -3.85 -4.74 2.80
N LEU A 101 -4.23 -4.64 4.07
CA LEU A 101 -5.31 -3.78 4.52
C LEU A 101 -5.07 -2.29 4.23
N GLU A 102 -3.87 -1.80 4.46
CA GLU A 102 -3.52 -0.41 4.14
C GLU A 102 -3.60 -0.15 2.62
N GLY A 103 -3.17 -1.11 1.81
CA GLY A 103 -3.33 -1.06 0.35
C GLY A 103 -4.81 -0.98 -0.06
N VAL A 104 -5.66 -1.81 0.54
CA VAL A 104 -7.12 -1.81 0.30
C VAL A 104 -7.74 -0.46 0.65
N LYS A 105 -7.43 0.08 1.83
CA LYS A 105 -7.95 1.41 2.25
C LYS A 105 -7.56 2.51 1.26
N SER A 106 -6.31 2.49 0.82
CA SER A 106 -5.83 3.45 -0.17
C SER A 106 -6.58 3.33 -1.50
N MET A 107 -6.78 2.11 -2.00
CA MET A 107 -7.45 1.87 -3.28
C MET A 107 -8.95 2.21 -3.22
N MET A 108 -9.63 1.88 -2.11
CA MET A 108 -11.04 2.23 -1.92
C MET A 108 -11.27 3.74 -1.95
N ALA A 109 -10.34 4.54 -1.45
CA ALA A 109 -10.41 5.99 -1.51
C ALA A 109 -10.47 6.54 -2.95
N TYR A 110 -9.95 5.77 -3.90
CA TYR A 110 -10.01 6.09 -5.34
C TYR A 110 -11.13 5.35 -6.09
N GLY A 111 -12.03 4.69 -5.38
CA GLY A 111 -13.13 3.94 -5.98
C GLY A 111 -12.70 2.64 -6.67
N VAL A 112 -11.49 2.17 -6.42
CA VAL A 112 -11.01 0.89 -6.99
C VAL A 112 -11.66 -0.25 -6.22
N PRO A 113 -12.35 -1.18 -6.89
CA PRO A 113 -12.99 -2.31 -6.22
C PRO A 113 -11.97 -3.30 -5.68
N VAL A 114 -12.34 -3.97 -4.61
CA VAL A 114 -11.52 -5.00 -3.95
C VAL A 114 -11.80 -6.36 -4.55
N HIS A 115 -10.77 -7.11 -4.89
CA HIS A 115 -10.93 -8.47 -5.40
C HIS A 115 -11.54 -9.39 -4.32
N PRO A 116 -12.52 -10.27 -4.65
CA PRO A 116 -13.18 -11.14 -3.67
C PRO A 116 -12.20 -12.02 -2.88
N GLY A 117 -11.18 -12.57 -3.51
CA GLY A 117 -10.15 -13.39 -2.85
C GLY A 117 -9.33 -12.61 -1.82
N LEU A 118 -9.06 -11.33 -2.05
CA LEU A 118 -8.40 -10.47 -1.08
C LEU A 118 -9.34 -10.17 0.10
N ALA A 119 -10.60 -9.85 -0.18
CA ALA A 119 -11.59 -9.62 0.86
C ALA A 119 -11.76 -10.84 1.76
N LYS A 120 -11.84 -12.05 1.18
CA LYS A 120 -11.89 -13.31 1.90
C LYS A 120 -10.70 -13.51 2.82
N PHE A 121 -9.50 -13.31 2.31
CA PHE A 121 -8.27 -13.39 3.09
C PHE A 121 -8.29 -12.43 4.29
N LEU A 122 -8.64 -11.17 4.09
CA LEU A 122 -8.68 -10.17 5.17
C LEU A 122 -9.78 -10.44 6.19
N LYS A 123 -10.93 -11.02 5.76
CA LYS A 123 -12.00 -11.48 6.66
C LYS A 123 -11.52 -12.60 7.58
N GLU A 124 -10.82 -13.58 7.05
CA GLU A 124 -10.26 -14.68 7.84
C GLU A 124 -9.19 -14.20 8.83
N LYS A 125 -8.44 -13.16 8.48
CA LYS A 125 -7.48 -12.52 9.40
C LYS A 125 -8.15 -11.63 10.45
N GLY A 126 -9.46 -11.42 10.39
CA GLY A 126 -10.21 -10.61 11.35
C GLY A 126 -9.96 -9.11 11.24
N VAL A 127 -9.39 -8.64 10.12
CA VAL A 127 -9.05 -7.23 9.91
C VAL A 127 -9.99 -6.50 8.95
N TRP A 128 -10.94 -7.21 8.36
CA TRP A 128 -11.92 -6.66 7.43
C TRP A 128 -13.08 -5.97 8.18
N ASN A 129 -13.44 -4.75 7.74
CA ASN A 129 -14.67 -4.11 8.21
C ASN A 129 -15.86 -4.55 7.33
N PRO A 130 -16.95 -5.10 7.89
CA PRO A 130 -18.12 -5.52 7.13
C PRO A 130 -18.75 -4.43 6.25
N GLU A 131 -18.63 -3.16 6.62
CA GLU A 131 -19.11 -2.02 5.82
C GLU A 131 -18.43 -1.91 4.45
N TRP A 132 -17.26 -2.54 4.29
CA TRP A 132 -16.50 -2.55 3.05
C TRP A 132 -16.98 -3.59 2.04
N ASP A 133 -17.95 -4.44 2.40
CA ASP A 133 -18.50 -5.43 1.46
C ASP A 133 -19.06 -4.81 0.19
N LYS A 134 -19.52 -3.55 0.26
CA LYS A 134 -19.97 -2.78 -0.90
C LYS A 134 -18.87 -2.48 -1.93
N TYR A 135 -17.61 -2.55 -1.55
CA TYR A 135 -16.46 -2.31 -2.43
C TYR A 135 -15.91 -3.60 -3.04
N ILE A 136 -16.41 -4.78 -2.64
CA ILE A 136 -16.00 -6.04 -3.25
C ILE A 136 -16.52 -6.08 -4.68
N ALA A 137 -15.64 -6.38 -5.63
CA ALA A 137 -16.02 -6.55 -7.02
C ALA A 137 -17.06 -7.69 -7.15
N LYS A 138 -18.24 -7.38 -7.68
CA LYS A 138 -19.36 -8.33 -7.82
C LYS A 138 -19.45 -8.91 -9.21
N GLU A 139 -18.90 -8.22 -10.19
CA GLU A 139 -18.91 -8.61 -11.58
C GLU A 139 -17.51 -8.51 -12.14
N LEU A 140 -17.16 -9.40 -13.03
CA LEU A 140 -16.13 -9.16 -14.01
C LEU A 140 -16.31 -7.74 -14.49
N ILE A 141 -15.27 -6.92 -14.56
CA ILE A 141 -15.37 -5.63 -15.22
C ILE A 141 -15.48 -5.96 -16.72
N PRO A 142 -16.68 -6.29 -17.24
CA PRO A 142 -16.80 -6.92 -18.56
C PRO A 142 -16.65 -5.90 -19.67
N LYS A 143 -16.42 -4.66 -19.29
CA LYS A 143 -16.52 -3.54 -20.22
C LYS A 143 -15.55 -2.44 -19.92
N LEU A 144 -14.37 -2.78 -19.42
CA LEU A 144 -13.25 -1.91 -19.61
C LEU A 144 -13.01 -1.84 -21.13
N VAL A 145 -13.76 -0.85 -21.68
CA VAL A 145 -13.50 -0.22 -22.98
C VAL A 145 -12.71 -1.11 -23.93
N LYS A 146 -13.40 -1.71 -24.88
CA LYS A 146 -12.69 -2.24 -26.04
C LYS A 146 -11.82 -1.11 -26.60
N PRO A 147 -10.52 -1.31 -26.74
CA PRO A 147 -9.67 -0.34 -27.41
C PRO A 147 -10.26 -0.14 -28.81
N GLY A 148 -10.78 1.03 -29.12
CA GLY A 148 -11.23 1.38 -30.46
C GLY A 148 -12.74 1.44 -30.70
N SER A 149 -13.57 1.59 -29.66
CA SER A 149 -14.98 2.03 -29.86
C SER A 149 -15.13 3.52 -29.64
#